data_b5cba0d3890649567f51d3badadcbbf5
#
_entry.id   b5cba0d3890649567f51d3badadcbbf5
#
_cell.length_a   1.000
_cell.length_b   1.000
_cell.length_c   1.000
_cell.angle_alpha   90.00
_cell.angle_beta   90.00
_cell.angle_gamma   90.00
#
_symmetry.space_group_name_H-M   'P 1'
#
loop_
_entity.id
_entity.type
_entity.pdbx_description
1 polymer ?
#
loop_
_entity_poly.entity_id
_entity_poly.type
_entity_poly.pdbx_seq_one_letter_code
_entity_poly.pdbx_strand_id
1 'polypeptide(L)'
;MANYWEIGKENLRHNLLIHAGIALLLLCFSPLVLGVKNLGLSETAKVLEIYVALIGIVLITPVFLPEQNRDLRDLIRSKYTKIASIYGIRVIESILVLMLYLGIYLWFLHRNGCQMDTAMYFAGTLAEMLFLGGLGIISYSLTDNLVAGYMIPIFYYNYCDRRREKISEKLLSVLYVTGKLF
;
A
#
# COMPACT_ATOMS: atom_id res chain seq x y z
N MET A 1 18.18 27.71 -8.76
CA MET A 1 17.21 26.67 -9.16
C MET A 1 17.26 25.58 -8.12
N ALA A 2 16.12 25.22 -7.54
CA ALA A 2 16.11 24.10 -6.61
C ALA A 2 16.41 22.82 -7.42
N ASN A 3 17.45 22.11 -7.05
CA ASN A 3 17.79 20.84 -7.67
C ASN A 3 16.79 19.79 -7.18
N TYR A 4 15.73 19.58 -7.96
CA TYR A 4 14.70 18.56 -7.67
C TYR A 4 15.29 17.16 -7.44
N TRP A 5 16.41 16.88 -8.10
CA TRP A 5 17.18 15.67 -7.91
C TRP A 5 17.78 15.52 -6.49
N GLU A 6 18.28 16.62 -5.91
CA GLU A 6 18.80 16.61 -4.54
C GLU A 6 17.69 16.39 -3.53
N ILE A 7 16.50 17.00 -3.75
CA ILE A 7 15.32 16.81 -2.89
C ILE A 7 14.91 15.32 -2.89
N GLY A 8 14.86 14.68 -4.06
CA GLY A 8 14.52 13.26 -4.17
C GLY A 8 15.57 12.38 -3.47
N LYS A 9 16.85 12.61 -3.73
CA LYS A 9 17.94 11.84 -3.12
C LYS A 9 17.92 11.91 -1.59
N GLU A 10 17.67 13.07 -1.02
CA GLU A 10 17.57 13.26 0.43
C GLU A 10 16.32 12.57 1.01
N ASN A 11 15.17 12.67 0.33
CA ASN A 11 13.96 11.96 0.75
C ASN A 11 14.15 10.44 0.68
N LEU A 12 14.73 9.94 -0.40
CA LEU A 12 15.02 8.51 -0.56
C LEU A 12 15.90 8.00 0.58
N ARG A 13 16.96 8.73 0.93
CA ARG A 13 17.96 8.30 1.91
C ARG A 13 17.46 8.38 3.35
N HIS A 14 16.77 9.44 3.72
CA HIS A 14 16.44 9.72 5.13
C HIS A 14 15.03 9.34 5.53
N ASN A 15 14.08 9.32 4.59
CA ASN A 15 12.68 9.02 4.88
C ASN A 15 12.23 7.70 4.25
N LEU A 16 12.35 7.58 2.94
CA LEU A 16 11.77 6.46 2.20
C LEU A 16 12.49 5.14 2.48
N LEU A 17 13.81 5.14 2.68
CA LEU A 17 14.61 3.92 2.88
C LEU A 17 14.20 3.14 4.14
N ILE A 18 13.86 3.83 5.23
CA ILE A 18 13.39 3.20 6.47
C ILE A 18 12.05 2.50 6.22
N HIS A 19 11.10 3.20 5.59
CA HIS A 19 9.77 2.67 5.29
C HIS A 19 9.81 1.57 4.23
N ALA A 20 10.71 1.70 3.25
CA ALA A 20 10.99 0.65 2.28
C ALA A 20 11.54 -0.62 2.96
N GLY A 21 12.43 -0.48 3.94
CA GLY A 21 12.90 -1.60 4.75
C GLY A 21 11.78 -2.31 5.51
N ILE A 22 10.88 -1.55 6.13
CA ILE A 22 9.70 -2.10 6.82
C ILE A 22 8.77 -2.82 5.83
N ALA A 23 8.52 -2.20 4.68
CA ALA A 23 7.70 -2.80 3.62
C ALA A 23 8.31 -4.10 3.08
N LEU A 24 9.62 -4.14 2.90
CA LEU A 24 10.35 -5.35 2.49
C LEU A 24 10.23 -6.46 3.53
N LEU A 25 10.39 -6.14 4.81
CA LEU A 25 10.18 -7.11 5.90
C LEU A 25 8.76 -7.67 5.88
N LEU A 26 7.74 -6.83 5.73
CA LEU A 26 6.36 -7.28 5.61
C LEU A 26 6.16 -8.23 4.41
N LEU A 27 6.75 -7.92 3.25
CA LEU A 27 6.72 -8.81 2.08
C LEU A 27 7.39 -10.16 2.36
N CYS A 28 8.53 -10.17 3.05
CA CYS A 28 9.23 -11.40 3.40
C CYS A 28 8.47 -12.26 4.43
N PHE A 29 7.69 -11.63 5.31
CA PHE A 29 6.85 -12.34 6.27
C PHE A 29 5.59 -12.96 5.65
N SER A 30 5.07 -12.40 4.57
CA SER A 30 3.83 -12.88 3.94
C SER A 30 3.86 -14.36 3.55
N PRO A 31 4.94 -14.92 2.94
CA PRO A 31 5.02 -16.35 2.61
C PRO A 31 5.08 -17.27 3.83
N LEU A 32 5.64 -16.77 4.94
CA LEU A 32 5.74 -17.53 6.20
C LEU A 32 4.38 -17.69 6.87
N VAL A 33 3.54 -16.67 6.78
CA VAL A 33 2.21 -16.66 7.42
C VAL A 33 1.17 -17.38 6.58
N LEU A 34 1.22 -17.24 5.27
CA LEU A 34 0.16 -17.72 4.35
C LEU A 34 0.50 -19.01 3.59
N GLY A 35 1.77 -19.43 3.61
CA GLY A 35 2.18 -20.64 2.89
C GLY A 35 2.01 -20.52 1.37
N VAL A 36 2.84 -19.74 0.72
CA VAL A 36 2.74 -19.36 -0.71
C VAL A 36 3.32 -20.46 -1.62
N LYS A 37 2.68 -21.62 -1.71
CA LYS A 37 3.08 -22.66 -2.70
C LYS A 37 1.85 -23.18 -3.43
N ASN A 38 1.91 -23.19 -4.77
CA ASN A 38 0.86 -23.72 -5.65
C ASN A 38 -0.56 -23.19 -5.33
N LEU A 39 -0.67 -21.90 -5.02
CA LEU A 39 -1.94 -21.26 -4.72
C LEU A 39 -2.82 -21.18 -5.97
N GLY A 40 -4.11 -21.44 -5.81
CA GLY A 40 -5.12 -21.19 -6.82
C GLY A 40 -5.36 -19.68 -7.05
N LEU A 41 -6.10 -19.35 -8.11
CA LEU A 41 -6.40 -17.96 -8.47
C LEU A 41 -6.99 -17.16 -7.30
N SER A 42 -8.00 -17.68 -6.61
CA SER A 42 -8.66 -16.95 -5.52
C SER A 42 -7.77 -16.78 -4.27
N GLU A 43 -6.90 -17.75 -4.01
CA GLU A 43 -5.98 -17.72 -2.88
C GLU A 43 -4.84 -16.72 -3.13
N THR A 44 -4.31 -16.69 -4.36
CA THR A 44 -3.32 -15.70 -4.79
C THR A 44 -3.87 -14.28 -4.67
N ALA A 45 -5.14 -14.07 -5.09
CA ALA A 45 -5.80 -12.77 -4.92
C ALA A 45 -5.89 -12.34 -3.45
N LYS A 46 -6.31 -13.25 -2.56
CA LYS A 46 -6.40 -12.97 -1.12
C LYS A 46 -5.06 -12.58 -0.51
N VAL A 47 -3.97 -13.25 -0.89
CA VAL A 47 -2.62 -12.90 -0.41
C VAL A 47 -2.26 -11.47 -0.80
N LEU A 48 -2.53 -11.08 -2.05
CA LEU A 48 -2.25 -9.74 -2.55
C LEU A 48 -3.13 -8.69 -1.87
N GLU A 49 -4.40 -8.96 -1.72
CA GLU A 49 -5.36 -8.05 -1.09
C GLU A 49 -5.07 -7.87 0.42
N ILE A 50 -4.76 -8.95 1.17
CA ILE A 50 -4.61 -8.89 2.63
C ILE A 50 -3.28 -8.28 3.05
N TYR A 51 -2.18 -8.68 2.42
CA TYR A 51 -0.85 -8.29 2.88
C TYR A 51 -0.20 -7.21 2.02
N VAL A 52 -0.27 -7.38 0.71
CA VAL A 52 0.46 -6.49 -0.20
C VAL A 52 -0.22 -5.14 -0.30
N ALA A 53 -1.55 -5.09 -0.27
CA ALA A 53 -2.31 -3.84 -0.31
C ALA A 53 -1.97 -2.89 0.85
N LEU A 54 -1.72 -3.41 2.06
CA LEU A 54 -1.34 -2.61 3.22
C LEU A 54 0.02 -1.93 3.09
N ILE A 55 0.91 -2.46 2.23
CA ILE A 55 2.23 -1.85 1.96
C ILE A 55 2.07 -0.47 1.32
N GLY A 56 0.99 -0.25 0.56
CA GLY A 56 0.64 1.06 0.02
C GLY A 56 0.53 2.14 1.10
N ILE A 57 -0.08 1.80 2.25
CA ILE A 57 -0.18 2.72 3.40
C ILE A 57 1.21 3.01 3.96
N VAL A 58 2.05 1.98 4.14
CA VAL A 58 3.39 2.10 4.74
C VAL A 58 4.33 2.94 3.89
N LEU A 59 4.23 2.87 2.56
CA LEU A 59 5.13 3.60 1.65
C LEU A 59 4.63 5.00 1.27
N ILE A 60 3.33 5.21 1.18
CA ILE A 60 2.76 6.49 0.69
C ILE A 60 2.50 7.46 1.84
N THR A 61 1.97 7.01 2.98
CA THR A 61 1.64 7.89 4.12
C THR A 61 2.84 8.66 4.68
N PRO A 62 4.07 8.09 4.77
CA PRO A 62 5.24 8.78 5.34
C PRO A 62 5.76 9.97 4.54
N VAL A 63 5.20 10.26 3.38
CA VAL A 63 5.55 11.45 2.58
C VAL A 63 5.52 12.73 3.41
N PHE A 64 4.63 12.78 4.41
CA PHE A 64 4.46 13.92 5.33
C PHE A 64 5.26 13.83 6.62
N LEU A 65 5.97 12.72 6.89
CA LEU A 65 6.70 12.51 8.13
C LEU A 65 7.68 13.64 8.46
N PRO A 66 8.48 14.18 7.50
CA PRO A 66 9.42 15.26 7.80
C PRO A 66 8.75 16.54 8.33
N GLU A 67 7.47 16.75 8.04
CA GLU A 67 6.74 17.96 8.42
C GLU A 67 6.09 17.89 9.81
N GLN A 68 6.13 16.77 10.47
CA GLN A 68 5.77 16.68 11.88
C GLN A 68 6.72 17.49 12.76
N ASN A 69 7.98 17.67 12.35
CA ASN A 69 8.91 18.57 13.01
C ASN A 69 8.61 20.01 12.56
N ARG A 70 8.23 20.88 13.53
CA ARG A 70 7.87 22.29 13.30
C ARG A 70 9.02 23.07 12.65
N ASP A 71 10.24 22.83 13.08
CA ASP A 71 11.42 23.52 12.55
C ASP A 71 11.66 23.19 11.07
N LEU A 72 11.45 21.92 10.69
CA LEU A 72 11.56 21.48 9.29
C LEU A 72 10.41 22.02 8.44
N ARG A 73 9.20 22.09 8.99
CA ARG A 73 8.03 22.68 8.32
C ARG A 73 8.26 24.15 7.99
N ASP A 74 8.79 24.94 8.95
CA ASP A 74 9.07 26.37 8.76
C ASP A 74 10.22 26.60 7.77
N LEU A 75 11.25 25.75 7.81
CA LEU A 75 12.33 25.73 6.83
C LEU A 75 11.84 25.44 5.39
N ILE A 76 10.94 24.48 5.23
CA ILE A 76 10.37 24.14 3.91
C ILE A 76 9.50 25.30 3.40
N ARG A 77 8.73 25.94 4.29
CA ARG A 77 7.88 27.09 3.94
C ARG A 77 8.67 28.36 3.62
N SER A 78 9.84 28.55 4.20
CA SER A 78 10.71 29.70 3.93
C SER A 78 11.49 29.60 2.62
N LYS A 79 11.60 28.40 2.03
CA LYS A 79 12.24 28.20 0.72
C LYS A 79 11.34 28.65 -0.43
N TYR A 80 11.94 29.28 -1.46
CA TYR A 80 11.26 29.71 -2.69
C TYR A 80 10.71 28.56 -3.57
N THR A 81 10.88 27.30 -3.17
CA THR A 81 10.36 26.14 -3.90
C THR A 81 8.88 25.92 -3.60
N LYS A 82 8.09 25.68 -4.63
CA LYS A 82 6.67 25.34 -4.46
C LYS A 82 6.55 24.06 -3.64
N ILE A 83 5.91 24.15 -2.49
CA ILE A 83 5.69 23.02 -1.55
C ILE A 83 5.03 21.82 -2.27
N ALA A 84 4.07 22.08 -3.14
CA ALA A 84 3.41 21.05 -3.94
C ALA A 84 4.39 20.21 -4.81
N SER A 85 5.47 20.83 -5.32
CA SER A 85 6.48 20.11 -6.10
C SER A 85 7.31 19.15 -5.23
N ILE A 86 7.58 19.52 -3.97
CA ILE A 86 8.31 18.67 -3.02
C ILE A 86 7.49 17.45 -2.69
N TYR A 87 6.20 17.61 -2.39
CA TYR A 87 5.29 16.48 -2.15
C TYR A 87 5.12 15.60 -3.38
N GLY A 88 4.96 16.23 -4.56
CA GLY A 88 4.84 15.48 -5.81
C GLY A 88 6.03 14.55 -6.05
N ILE A 89 7.26 15.02 -5.83
CA ILE A 89 8.48 14.19 -5.98
C ILE A 89 8.45 13.02 -5.00
N ARG A 90 8.16 13.28 -3.73
CA ARG A 90 8.11 12.24 -2.69
C ARG A 90 7.07 11.17 -2.98
N VAL A 91 5.87 11.58 -3.43
CA VAL A 91 4.81 10.65 -3.83
C VAL A 91 5.22 9.81 -5.03
N ILE A 92 5.82 10.42 -6.05
CA ILE A 92 6.31 9.70 -7.25
C ILE A 92 7.37 8.67 -6.86
N GLU A 93 8.33 9.03 -6.02
CA GLU A 93 9.36 8.10 -5.51
C GLU A 93 8.74 6.93 -4.75
N SER A 94 7.77 7.20 -3.88
CA SER A 94 7.05 6.16 -3.14
C SER A 94 6.30 5.21 -4.08
N ILE A 95 5.64 5.73 -5.12
CA ILE A 95 4.95 4.93 -6.14
C ILE A 95 5.94 4.08 -6.93
N LEU A 96 7.10 4.62 -7.32
CA LEU A 96 8.11 3.85 -8.05
C LEU A 96 8.65 2.67 -7.22
N VAL A 97 8.96 2.89 -5.94
CA VAL A 97 9.39 1.82 -5.03
C VAL A 97 8.29 0.78 -4.83
N LEU A 98 7.05 1.23 -4.73
CA LEU A 98 5.88 0.37 -4.58
C LEU A 98 5.67 -0.52 -5.82
N MET A 99 5.77 0.04 -7.03
CA MET A 99 5.70 -0.72 -8.28
C MET A 99 6.84 -1.76 -8.38
N LEU A 100 8.04 -1.40 -7.97
CA LEU A 100 9.19 -2.29 -7.95
C LEU A 100 8.96 -3.47 -6.98
N TYR A 101 8.48 -3.19 -5.76
CA TYR A 101 8.21 -4.24 -4.76
C TYR A 101 7.08 -5.18 -5.20
N LEU A 102 6.00 -4.63 -5.75
CA LEU A 102 4.91 -5.41 -6.30
C LEU A 102 5.39 -6.30 -7.45
N GLY A 103 6.20 -5.78 -8.36
CA GLY A 103 6.77 -6.55 -9.46
C GLY A 103 7.65 -7.70 -8.98
N ILE A 104 8.54 -7.45 -8.02
CA ILE A 104 9.40 -8.50 -7.41
C ILE A 104 8.53 -9.56 -6.72
N TYR A 105 7.49 -9.14 -5.99
CA TYR A 105 6.63 -10.05 -5.27
C TYR A 105 5.79 -10.93 -6.21
N LEU A 106 5.22 -10.38 -7.27
CA LEU A 106 4.50 -11.16 -8.29
C LEU A 106 5.44 -12.14 -9.02
N TRP A 107 6.66 -11.72 -9.33
CA TRP A 107 7.66 -12.63 -9.88
C TRP A 107 7.98 -13.79 -8.92
N PHE A 108 8.08 -13.50 -7.62
CA PHE A 108 8.27 -14.52 -6.58
C PHE A 108 7.07 -15.50 -6.52
N LEU A 109 5.82 -14.99 -6.55
CA LEU A 109 4.61 -15.83 -6.60
C LEU A 109 4.58 -16.73 -7.83
N HIS A 110 4.92 -16.19 -8.99
CA HIS A 110 4.99 -16.94 -10.24
C HIS A 110 6.01 -18.07 -10.16
N ARG A 111 7.18 -17.83 -9.56
CA ARG A 111 8.21 -18.86 -9.33
C ARG A 111 7.75 -19.97 -8.37
N ASN A 112 6.85 -19.69 -7.46
CA ASN A 112 6.28 -20.67 -6.51
C ASN A 112 5.07 -21.43 -7.09
N GLY A 113 4.80 -21.34 -8.40
CA GLY A 113 3.75 -22.09 -9.08
C GLY A 113 2.34 -21.56 -8.82
N CYS A 114 2.18 -20.32 -8.33
CA CYS A 114 0.86 -19.73 -8.14
C CYS A 114 0.20 -19.41 -9.48
N GLN A 115 -1.08 -19.77 -9.61
CA GLN A 115 -1.87 -19.45 -10.79
C GLN A 115 -2.30 -17.99 -10.73
N MET A 116 -1.88 -17.19 -11.71
CA MET A 116 -2.28 -15.79 -11.81
C MET A 116 -2.11 -15.24 -13.23
N ASP A 117 -2.99 -14.31 -13.60
CA ASP A 117 -2.75 -13.38 -14.70
C ASP A 117 -1.94 -12.20 -14.16
N THR A 118 -0.63 -12.21 -14.41
CA THR A 118 0.32 -11.26 -13.84
C THR A 118 -0.07 -9.81 -14.13
N ALA A 119 -0.59 -9.51 -15.33
CA ALA A 119 -0.95 -8.14 -15.70
C ALA A 119 -2.19 -7.65 -14.94
N MET A 120 -3.21 -8.49 -14.84
CA MET A 120 -4.44 -8.18 -14.13
C MET A 120 -4.19 -8.01 -12.62
N TYR A 121 -3.43 -8.92 -12.02
CA TYR A 121 -3.09 -8.87 -10.60
C TYR A 121 -2.18 -7.70 -10.28
N PHE A 122 -1.22 -7.37 -11.15
CA PHE A 122 -0.39 -6.19 -10.98
C PHE A 122 -1.22 -4.91 -10.97
N ALA A 123 -2.08 -4.72 -11.97
CA ALA A 123 -2.91 -3.53 -12.08
C ALA A 123 -3.92 -3.40 -10.92
N GLY A 124 -4.58 -4.50 -10.54
CA GLY A 124 -5.56 -4.53 -9.45
C GLY A 124 -4.92 -4.21 -8.10
N THR A 125 -3.83 -4.91 -7.74
CA THR A 125 -3.13 -4.68 -6.48
C THR A 125 -2.51 -3.27 -6.42
N LEU A 126 -1.94 -2.80 -7.53
CA LEU A 126 -1.40 -1.43 -7.59
C LEU A 126 -2.49 -0.39 -7.35
N ALA A 127 -3.66 -0.54 -7.97
CA ALA A 127 -4.78 0.37 -7.76
C ALA A 127 -5.24 0.37 -6.29
N GLU A 128 -5.31 -0.78 -5.66
CA GLU A 128 -5.68 -0.92 -4.24
C GLU A 128 -4.63 -0.27 -3.31
N MET A 129 -3.35 -0.50 -3.56
CA MET A 129 -2.25 0.13 -2.82
C MET A 129 -2.29 1.66 -2.93
N LEU A 130 -2.50 2.19 -4.13
CA LEU A 130 -2.61 3.63 -4.38
C LEU A 130 -3.85 4.22 -3.72
N PHE A 131 -4.97 3.50 -3.73
CA PHE A 131 -6.20 3.92 -3.08
C PHE A 131 -6.02 4.02 -1.56
N LEU A 132 -5.48 2.98 -0.91
CA LEU A 132 -5.23 2.98 0.53
C LEU A 132 -4.19 4.01 0.95
N GLY A 133 -3.12 4.16 0.18
CA GLY A 133 -2.12 5.21 0.41
C GLY A 133 -2.70 6.61 0.22
N GLY A 134 -3.55 6.81 -0.79
CA GLY A 134 -4.28 8.06 -1.04
C GLY A 134 -5.23 8.41 0.11
N LEU A 135 -5.95 7.43 0.66
CA LEU A 135 -6.73 7.63 1.88
C LEU A 135 -5.86 8.08 3.05
N GLY A 136 -4.65 7.53 3.18
CA GLY A 136 -3.68 7.96 4.19
C GLY A 136 -3.27 9.42 4.03
N ILE A 137 -2.98 9.85 2.81
CA ILE A 137 -2.67 11.25 2.48
C ILE A 137 -3.84 12.19 2.86
N ILE A 138 -5.06 11.84 2.44
CA ILE A 138 -6.26 12.64 2.72
C ILE A 138 -6.48 12.74 4.23
N SER A 139 -6.37 11.62 4.94
CA SER A 139 -6.57 11.56 6.39
C SER A 139 -5.56 12.41 7.15
N TYR A 140 -4.28 12.36 6.74
CA TYR A 140 -3.25 13.23 7.28
C TYR A 140 -3.55 14.71 6.99
N SER A 141 -3.91 15.03 5.76
CA SER A 141 -4.20 16.41 5.32
C SER A 141 -5.35 17.05 6.10
N LEU A 142 -6.34 16.25 6.51
CA LEU A 142 -7.49 16.73 7.29
C LEU A 142 -7.20 16.89 8.78
N THR A 143 -6.32 16.06 9.33
CA THR A 143 -6.10 15.98 10.79
C THR A 143 -4.77 16.58 11.23
N ASP A 144 -3.85 16.86 10.30
CA ASP A 144 -2.43 17.21 10.56
C ASP A 144 -1.75 16.23 11.53
N ASN A 145 -2.19 14.95 11.52
CA ASN A 145 -1.73 13.91 12.43
C ASN A 145 -1.39 12.63 11.66
N LEU A 146 -0.13 12.19 11.77
CA LEU A 146 0.36 11.00 11.08
C LEU A 146 -0.34 9.72 11.54
N VAL A 147 -0.69 9.64 12.82
CA VAL A 147 -1.40 8.47 13.38
C VAL A 147 -2.75 8.31 12.70
N ALA A 148 -3.50 9.40 12.50
CA ALA A 148 -4.75 9.36 11.75
C ALA A 148 -4.54 8.95 10.29
N GLY A 149 -3.44 9.40 9.66
CA GLY A 149 -3.04 9.00 8.31
C GLY A 149 -2.85 7.49 8.15
N TYR A 150 -2.37 6.79 9.17
CA TYR A 150 -2.26 5.33 9.17
C TYR A 150 -3.55 4.62 9.59
N MET A 151 -4.20 5.10 10.65
CA MET A 151 -5.34 4.41 11.26
C MET A 151 -6.57 4.41 10.36
N ILE A 152 -6.91 5.51 9.70
CA ILE A 152 -8.12 5.61 8.88
C ILE A 152 -8.12 4.62 7.70
N PRO A 153 -7.05 4.51 6.87
CA PRO A 153 -6.99 3.48 5.84
C PRO A 153 -7.06 2.06 6.39
N ILE A 154 -6.42 1.79 7.53
CA ILE A 154 -6.43 0.47 8.17
C ILE A 154 -7.84 0.12 8.63
N PHE A 155 -8.57 1.05 9.27
CA PHE A 155 -9.96 0.84 9.65
C PHE A 155 -10.88 0.64 8.45
N TYR A 156 -10.69 1.41 7.39
CA TYR A 156 -11.44 1.25 6.15
C TYR A 156 -11.20 -0.14 5.55
N TYR A 157 -9.94 -0.56 5.47
CA TYR A 157 -9.57 -1.87 4.97
C TYR A 157 -10.24 -3.00 5.77
N ASN A 158 -10.11 -3.00 7.11
CA ASN A 158 -10.75 -3.99 7.98
C ASN A 158 -12.28 -4.00 7.88
N TYR A 159 -12.88 -2.83 7.69
CA TYR A 159 -14.33 -2.74 7.50
C TYR A 159 -14.78 -3.39 6.19
N CYS A 160 -14.05 -3.15 5.10
CA CYS A 160 -14.33 -3.74 3.80
C CYS A 160 -14.13 -5.26 3.81
N ASP A 161 -13.07 -5.75 4.43
CA ASP A 161 -12.76 -7.18 4.53
C ASP A 161 -13.86 -7.93 5.30
N ARG A 162 -14.25 -7.46 6.47
CA ARG A 162 -15.38 -8.04 7.23
C ARG A 162 -16.71 -8.03 6.46
N ARG A 163 -16.91 -7.04 5.61
CA ARG A 163 -18.11 -6.96 4.78
C ARG A 163 -18.09 -7.99 3.67
N ARG A 164 -16.94 -8.23 3.06
CA ARG A 164 -16.74 -9.29 2.07
C ARG A 164 -17.01 -10.68 2.64
N GLU A 165 -16.46 -10.99 3.82
CA GLU A 165 -16.71 -12.27 4.50
C GLU A 165 -18.21 -12.51 4.72
N LYS A 166 -18.93 -11.54 5.28
CA LYS A 166 -20.37 -11.65 5.52
C LYS A 166 -21.19 -11.84 4.23
N ILE A 167 -20.78 -11.20 3.14
CA ILE A 167 -21.45 -11.35 1.83
C ILE A 167 -21.17 -12.75 1.26
N SER A 168 -19.94 -13.23 1.36
CA SER A 168 -19.53 -14.56 0.92
C SER A 168 -20.29 -15.66 1.69
N GLU A 169 -20.37 -15.56 3.01
CA GLU A 169 -21.14 -16.50 3.85
C GLU A 169 -22.62 -16.50 3.49
N LYS A 170 -23.18 -15.32 3.26
CA LYS A 170 -24.59 -15.18 2.89
C LYS A 170 -24.88 -15.77 1.50
N LEU A 171 -23.99 -15.58 0.53
CA LEU A 171 -24.10 -16.18 -0.78
C LEU A 171 -23.98 -17.70 -0.72
N LEU A 172 -23.02 -18.24 0.06
CA LEU A 172 -22.86 -19.67 0.27
C LEU A 172 -24.10 -20.29 0.94
N SER A 173 -24.67 -19.62 1.92
CA SER A 173 -25.89 -20.09 2.58
C SER A 173 -27.09 -20.13 1.63
N VAL A 174 -27.25 -19.13 0.77
CA VAL A 174 -28.30 -19.09 -0.25
C VAL A 174 -28.10 -20.19 -1.29
N LEU A 175 -26.88 -20.39 -1.78
CA LEU A 175 -26.56 -21.46 -2.74
C LEU A 175 -26.78 -22.85 -2.13
N TYR A 176 -26.47 -23.04 -0.85
CA TYR A 176 -26.69 -24.29 -0.14
C TYR A 176 -28.17 -24.60 0.03
N VAL A 177 -28.99 -23.58 0.34
CA VAL A 177 -30.46 -23.72 0.46
C VAL A 177 -31.10 -23.99 -0.88
N THR A 178 -30.68 -23.29 -1.95
CA THR A 178 -31.21 -23.52 -3.32
C THR A 178 -30.74 -24.85 -3.91
N GLY A 179 -29.50 -25.29 -3.63
CA GLY A 179 -29.00 -26.60 -4.08
C GLY A 179 -29.63 -27.81 -3.38
N LYS A 180 -30.34 -27.61 -2.24
CA LYS A 180 -31.14 -28.66 -1.57
C LYS A 180 -32.57 -28.78 -2.10
N LEU A 181 -32.99 -27.85 -2.94
CA LEU A 181 -34.35 -27.82 -3.52
C LEU A 181 -34.43 -28.50 -4.90
N PHE A 182 -33.31 -28.97 -5.42
CA PHE A 182 -33.19 -29.81 -6.63
C PHE A 182 -32.45 -31.11 -6.28
#